data_5304c1ec46dc5f50ed23345e4bef35c0
#
_entry.id   5304c1ec46dc5f50ed23345e4bef35c0
#
_cell.length_a   1.000
_cell.length_b   1.000
_cell.length_c   1.000
_cell.angle_alpha   90.00
_cell.angle_beta   90.00
_cell.angle_gamma   90.00
#
_symmetry.space_group_name_H-M   'P 1'
#
loop_
_entity.id
_entity.type
_entity.pdbx_description
1 polymer ?
#
loop_
_entity_poly.entity_id
_entity_poly.type
_entity_poly.pdbx_seq_one_letter_code
_entity_poly.pdbx_strand_id
1 'polypeptide(L)'
;MRRVVHVGPLMAPGGMASVIETLAANPPEGWRASSCNTFSRRGKLQKLRRWRIAKNEIKNGNFDLIHIHSASDWSYKRKLSIAKIANAPVIFHIHSGKFDIDTKSDLDDYQVVCLSPSWSEKLKPLVGDSISVPNPVNPRFI
;
A
#
# COMPACT_ATOMS: atom_id res chain seq x y z
N MET A 1 13.39 -4.71 17.80
CA MET A 1 12.63 -3.60 17.15
C MET A 1 11.97 -4.18 15.92
N ARG A 2 10.65 -4.07 15.82
CA ARG A 2 9.86 -4.56 14.68
C ARG A 2 10.08 -3.68 13.45
N ARG A 3 9.90 -4.25 12.26
CA ARG A 3 10.15 -3.58 10.98
C ARG A 3 8.91 -3.58 10.11
N VAL A 4 8.46 -2.40 9.71
CA VAL A 4 7.39 -2.23 8.71
C VAL A 4 7.96 -1.61 7.44
N VAL A 5 7.51 -2.09 6.29
CA VAL A 5 7.78 -1.47 4.99
C VAL A 5 6.49 -0.97 4.37
N HIS A 6 6.49 0.30 3.95
CA HIS A 6 5.40 0.91 3.18
C HIS A 6 5.69 0.80 1.69
N VAL A 7 4.86 0.05 0.97
CA VAL A 7 5.03 -0.23 -0.46
C VAL A 7 4.08 0.63 -1.27
N GLY A 8 4.60 1.45 -2.17
CA GLY A 8 3.77 2.29 -3.00
C GLY A 8 4.56 3.27 -3.86
N PRO A 9 3.86 4.16 -4.59
CA PRO A 9 4.51 5.17 -5.42
C PRO A 9 5.13 6.25 -4.55
N LEU A 10 6.44 6.40 -4.63
CA LEU A 10 7.18 7.51 -4.02
C LEU A 10 7.49 8.57 -5.10
N MET A 11 7.54 9.83 -4.71
CA MET A 11 7.81 10.97 -5.61
C MET A 11 6.84 11.06 -6.80
N ALA A 12 5.68 10.42 -6.71
CA ALA A 12 4.61 10.50 -7.69
C ALA A 12 3.71 11.71 -7.39
N PRO A 13 3.08 12.31 -8.40
CA PRO A 13 2.04 13.30 -8.15
C PRO A 13 0.85 12.64 -7.45
N GLY A 14 0.28 13.33 -6.44
CA GLY A 14 -0.87 12.86 -5.68
C GLY A 14 -0.60 12.59 -4.20
N GLY A 15 -1.67 12.35 -3.46
CA GLY A 15 -1.64 12.26 -2.00
C GLY A 15 -1.01 10.99 -1.43
N MET A 16 -0.96 9.90 -2.21
CA MET A 16 -0.48 8.60 -1.71
C MET A 16 1.00 8.64 -1.32
N ALA A 17 1.84 9.29 -2.12
CA ALA A 17 3.26 9.45 -1.81
C ALA A 17 3.46 10.19 -0.48
N SER A 18 2.72 11.28 -0.26
CA SER A 18 2.75 12.05 0.98
C SER A 18 2.32 11.22 2.20
N VAL A 19 1.30 10.38 2.04
CA VAL A 19 0.87 9.46 3.11
C VAL A 19 1.99 8.48 3.47
N ILE A 20 2.60 7.86 2.47
CA ILE A 20 3.70 6.91 2.68
C ILE A 20 4.89 7.59 3.37
N GLU A 21 5.29 8.76 2.92
CA GLU A 21 6.37 9.54 3.52
C GLU A 21 6.08 9.90 4.99
N THR A 22 4.84 10.33 5.27
CA THR A 22 4.42 10.67 6.64
C THR A 22 4.45 9.45 7.55
N LEU A 23 3.93 8.31 7.12
CA LEU A 23 3.94 7.07 7.90
C LEU A 23 5.37 6.54 8.12
N ALA A 24 6.21 6.58 7.09
CA ALA A 24 7.60 6.13 7.19
C ALA A 24 8.46 7.01 8.11
N ALA A 25 8.16 8.32 8.16
CA ALA A 25 8.85 9.26 9.04
C ALA A 25 8.39 9.20 10.51
N ASN A 26 7.21 8.65 10.78
CA ASN A 26 6.60 8.63 12.11
C ASN A 26 6.15 7.22 12.52
N PRO A 27 7.07 6.24 12.62
CA PRO A 27 6.71 4.90 13.04
C PRO A 27 6.24 4.89 14.51
N PRO A 28 5.35 3.97 14.88
CA PRO A 28 4.99 3.75 16.27
C PRO A 28 6.21 3.37 17.14
N GLU A 29 6.09 3.58 18.44
CA GLU A 29 7.13 3.14 19.38
C GLU A 29 7.43 1.63 19.23
N GLY A 30 8.70 1.28 19.26
CA GLY A 30 9.16 -0.09 19.06
C GLY A 30 9.22 -0.55 17.60
N TRP A 31 8.85 0.30 16.64
CA TRP A 31 8.91 0.02 15.22
C TRP A 31 9.95 0.87 14.49
N ARG A 32 10.50 0.29 13.43
CA ARG A 32 11.27 1.00 12.41
C ARG A 32 10.52 0.91 11.09
N ALA A 33 10.28 2.04 10.45
CA ALA A 33 9.64 2.10 9.16
C ALA A 33 10.64 2.34 8.03
N SER A 34 10.34 1.77 6.88
CA SER A 34 11.02 2.01 5.61
C SER A 34 9.99 2.10 4.49
N SER A 35 10.41 2.52 3.31
CA SER A 35 9.54 2.58 2.14
C SER A 35 10.17 1.85 0.96
N CYS A 36 9.32 1.22 0.14
CA CYS A 36 9.67 0.52 -1.09
C CYS A 36 8.93 1.17 -2.26
N ASN A 37 9.67 1.79 -3.17
CA ASN A 37 9.10 2.53 -4.29
C ASN A 37 8.65 1.61 -5.41
N THR A 38 7.41 1.78 -5.87
CA THR A 38 6.84 1.07 -7.01
C THR A 38 6.66 1.96 -8.26
N PHE A 39 7.02 3.24 -8.18
CA PHE A 39 6.77 4.23 -9.22
C PHE A 39 8.02 4.53 -10.06
N SER A 40 7.82 4.74 -11.36
CA SER A 40 8.82 5.31 -12.28
C SER A 40 8.14 6.25 -13.26
N ARG A 41 8.75 7.41 -13.51
CA ARG A 41 8.32 8.36 -14.55
C ARG A 41 8.78 7.97 -15.95
N ARG A 42 9.76 7.07 -16.06
CA ARG A 42 10.41 6.68 -17.30
C ARG A 42 9.71 5.49 -17.94
N GLY A 43 8.82 5.66 -18.90
CA GLY A 43 8.28 4.65 -19.80
C GLY A 43 7.89 3.27 -19.22
N LYS A 44 7.31 2.42 -20.05
CA LYS A 44 6.78 1.09 -19.63
C LYS A 44 7.86 0.12 -19.13
N LEU A 45 9.04 0.11 -19.77
CA LEU A 45 10.15 -0.79 -19.39
C LEU A 45 10.69 -0.45 -18.00
N GLN A 46 10.85 0.82 -17.69
CA GLN A 46 11.32 1.25 -16.37
C GLN A 46 10.28 1.00 -15.27
N LYS A 47 8.99 1.12 -15.60
CA LYS A 47 7.90 0.73 -14.68
C LYS A 47 7.94 -0.76 -14.36
N LEU A 48 8.14 -1.60 -15.37
CA LEU A 48 8.26 -3.04 -15.20
C LEU A 48 9.51 -3.41 -14.37
N ARG A 49 10.64 -2.79 -14.69
CA ARG A 49 11.88 -2.97 -13.93
C ARG A 49 11.71 -2.56 -12.46
N ARG A 50 11.12 -1.41 -12.21
CA ARG A 50 10.87 -0.92 -10.86
C ARG A 50 9.96 -1.85 -10.06
N TRP A 51 8.91 -2.36 -10.69
CA TRP A 51 8.03 -3.35 -10.09
C TRP A 51 8.75 -4.65 -9.72
N ARG A 52 9.61 -5.16 -10.61
CA ARG A 52 10.41 -6.36 -10.32
C ARG A 52 11.38 -6.14 -9.17
N ILE A 53 12.03 -4.98 -9.11
CA ILE A 53 12.92 -4.61 -8.01
C ILE A 53 12.13 -4.57 -6.69
N ALA A 54 10.98 -3.91 -6.66
CA ALA A 54 10.13 -3.84 -5.48
C ALA A 54 9.67 -5.23 -5.02
N LYS A 55 9.25 -6.07 -5.97
CA LYS A 55 8.85 -7.46 -5.69
C LYS A 55 9.99 -8.27 -5.06
N ASN A 56 11.19 -8.13 -5.59
CA ASN A 56 12.38 -8.82 -5.07
C ASN A 56 12.78 -8.30 -3.68
N GLU A 57 12.69 -6.99 -3.45
CA GLU A 57 12.95 -6.36 -2.16
C GLU A 57 11.99 -6.88 -1.07
N ILE A 58 10.70 -6.98 -1.40
CA ILE A 58 9.70 -7.52 -0.47
C ILE A 58 9.88 -9.02 -0.21
N LYS A 59 10.19 -9.79 -1.26
CA LYS A 59 10.43 -11.23 -1.14
C LYS A 59 11.62 -11.57 -0.25
N ASN A 60 12.71 -10.81 -0.38
CA ASN A 60 13.97 -11.08 0.29
C ASN A 60 14.20 -10.23 1.55
N GLY A 61 13.37 -9.23 1.79
CA GLY A 61 13.45 -8.39 2.97
C GLY A 61 13.02 -9.10 4.24
N ASN A 62 13.58 -8.68 5.36
CA ASN A 62 13.17 -9.16 6.68
C ASN A 62 12.25 -8.12 7.33
N PHE A 63 10.95 -8.26 7.11
CA PHE A 63 9.91 -7.39 7.64
C PHE A 63 8.96 -8.15 8.56
N ASP A 64 8.46 -7.48 9.59
CA ASP A 64 7.43 -8.00 10.48
C ASP A 64 6.02 -7.62 10.01
N LEU A 65 5.94 -6.60 9.14
CA LEU A 65 4.69 -6.11 8.56
C LEU A 65 4.97 -5.46 7.20
N ILE A 66 4.11 -5.73 6.23
CA ILE A 66 4.15 -5.13 4.90
C ILE A 66 2.86 -4.34 4.70
N HIS A 67 2.98 -3.02 4.54
CA HIS A 67 1.86 -2.11 4.33
C HIS A 67 1.84 -1.64 2.87
N ILE A 68 0.94 -2.21 2.08
CA ILE A 68 0.81 -1.94 0.66
C ILE A 68 -0.23 -0.85 0.43
N HIS A 69 0.18 0.21 -0.27
CA HIS A 69 -0.69 1.32 -0.67
C HIS A 69 -1.08 1.17 -2.13
N SER A 70 -2.36 1.12 -2.42
CA SER A 70 -2.89 0.86 -3.75
C SER A 70 -3.96 1.86 -4.15
N ALA A 71 -3.95 2.26 -5.43
CA ALA A 71 -5.08 2.86 -6.11
C ALA A 71 -5.88 1.77 -6.84
N SER A 72 -6.69 2.13 -7.83
CA SER A 72 -7.44 1.23 -8.70
C SER A 72 -6.62 0.69 -9.89
N ASP A 73 -7.21 -0.20 -10.68
CA ASP A 73 -6.76 -0.68 -12.01
C ASP A 73 -5.45 -1.49 -12.01
N TRP A 74 -4.58 -1.19 -12.96
CA TRP A 74 -3.29 -1.88 -13.12
C TRP A 74 -2.35 -1.70 -11.93
N SER A 75 -2.46 -0.59 -11.21
CA SER A 75 -1.73 -0.37 -9.97
C SER A 75 -2.11 -1.41 -8.92
N TYR A 76 -3.40 -1.71 -8.79
CA TYR A 76 -3.90 -2.74 -7.90
C TYR A 76 -3.33 -4.12 -8.23
N LYS A 77 -3.40 -4.55 -9.51
CA LYS A 77 -2.92 -5.87 -9.92
C LYS A 77 -1.44 -6.08 -9.62
N ARG A 78 -0.61 -5.06 -9.87
CA ARG A 78 0.81 -5.11 -9.53
C ARG A 78 1.06 -5.19 -8.01
N LYS A 79 0.30 -4.43 -7.23
CA LYS A 79 0.37 -4.45 -5.76
C LYS A 79 -0.08 -5.80 -5.18
N LEU A 80 -1.14 -6.38 -5.75
CA LEU A 80 -1.61 -7.70 -5.38
C LEU A 80 -0.53 -8.77 -5.63
N SER A 81 0.21 -8.68 -6.74
CA SER A 81 1.30 -9.61 -7.03
C SER A 81 2.46 -9.50 -6.03
N ILE A 82 2.68 -8.31 -5.46
CA ILE A 82 3.64 -8.11 -4.37
C ILE A 82 3.12 -8.73 -3.07
N ALA A 83 1.84 -8.52 -2.76
CA ALA A 83 1.22 -9.10 -1.57
C ALA A 83 1.30 -10.63 -1.57
N LYS A 84 1.06 -11.27 -2.72
CA LYS A 84 1.08 -12.74 -2.87
C LYS A 84 2.46 -13.39 -2.65
N ILE A 85 3.54 -12.65 -2.77
CA ILE A 85 4.89 -13.16 -2.51
C ILE A 85 5.48 -12.68 -1.18
N ALA A 86 4.69 -11.94 -0.42
CA ALA A 86 5.11 -11.43 0.88
C ALA A 86 5.31 -12.58 1.88
N ASN A 87 6.34 -12.47 2.69
CA ASN A 87 6.68 -13.44 3.73
C ASN A 87 6.36 -12.95 5.15
N ALA A 88 5.56 -11.91 5.26
CA ALA A 88 5.08 -11.32 6.50
C ALA A 88 3.60 -10.90 6.35
N PRO A 89 2.88 -10.64 7.45
CA PRO A 89 1.52 -10.13 7.39
C PRO A 89 1.41 -8.87 6.52
N VAL A 90 0.32 -8.78 5.75
CA VAL A 90 0.07 -7.67 4.81
C VAL A 90 -1.15 -6.86 5.23
N ILE A 91 -0.98 -5.55 5.28
CA ILE A 91 -2.07 -4.56 5.26
C ILE A 91 -2.21 -4.07 3.83
N PHE A 92 -3.40 -4.19 3.26
CA PHE A 92 -3.72 -3.71 1.91
C PHE A 92 -4.58 -2.44 2.00
N HIS A 93 -3.97 -1.29 1.75
CA HIS A 93 -4.57 0.02 1.94
C HIS A 93 -5.05 0.59 0.61
N ILE A 94 -6.36 0.77 0.47
CA ILE A 94 -6.99 1.26 -0.75
C ILE A 94 -7.20 2.77 -0.64
N HIS A 95 -6.55 3.51 -1.53
CA HIS A 95 -6.57 4.96 -1.61
C HIS A 95 -7.52 5.53 -2.68
N SER A 96 -8.40 4.70 -3.25
CA SER A 96 -9.32 5.12 -4.30
C SER A 96 -10.76 4.72 -3.97
N GLY A 97 -11.67 5.69 -4.05
CA GLY A 97 -13.12 5.43 -3.99
C GLY A 97 -13.72 5.00 -5.34
N LYS A 98 -12.93 4.99 -6.42
CA LYS A 98 -13.32 4.57 -7.78
C LYS A 98 -12.88 3.14 -8.10
N PHE A 99 -12.80 2.31 -7.10
CA PHE A 99 -12.45 0.90 -7.25
C PHE A 99 -13.67 0.16 -7.84
N ASP A 100 -13.50 -0.53 -8.96
CA ASP A 100 -14.57 -1.18 -9.72
C ASP A 100 -14.33 -2.67 -10.01
N ILE A 101 -13.23 -3.23 -9.50
CA ILE A 101 -12.85 -4.62 -9.71
C ILE A 101 -13.31 -5.45 -8.51
N ASP A 102 -14.06 -6.53 -8.76
CA ASP A 102 -14.36 -7.52 -7.72
C ASP A 102 -13.09 -8.29 -7.37
N THR A 103 -12.58 -8.04 -6.18
CA THR A 103 -11.33 -8.60 -5.68
C THR A 103 -11.46 -9.21 -4.30
N LYS A 104 -12.70 -9.41 -3.86
CA LYS A 104 -12.98 -9.87 -2.50
C LYS A 104 -12.21 -11.13 -2.14
N SER A 105 -12.22 -12.13 -3.04
CA SER A 105 -11.49 -13.39 -2.82
C SER A 105 -9.97 -13.23 -2.84
N ASP A 106 -9.45 -12.26 -3.59
CA ASP A 106 -8.00 -11.99 -3.64
C ASP A 106 -7.47 -11.31 -2.37
N LEU A 107 -8.35 -10.65 -1.61
CA LEU A 107 -8.00 -9.86 -0.42
C LEU A 107 -8.35 -10.55 0.90
N ASP A 108 -8.96 -11.75 0.87
CA ASP A 108 -9.40 -12.48 2.06
C ASP A 108 -8.27 -12.76 3.07
N ASP A 109 -7.05 -12.94 2.59
CA ASP A 109 -5.88 -13.22 3.43
C ASP A 109 -5.21 -11.96 4.01
N TYR A 110 -5.72 -10.77 3.70
CA TYR A 110 -5.10 -9.51 4.07
C TYR A 110 -6.02 -8.66 4.92
N GLN A 111 -5.44 -7.82 5.79
CA GLN A 111 -6.18 -6.75 6.43
C GLN A 111 -6.37 -5.61 5.43
N VAL A 112 -7.61 -5.37 5.02
CA VAL A 112 -7.95 -4.28 4.11
C VAL A 112 -8.24 -3.00 4.91
N VAL A 113 -7.69 -1.89 4.44
CA VAL A 113 -7.89 -0.55 4.99
C VAL A 113 -8.45 0.38 3.91
N CYS A 114 -9.47 1.15 4.27
CA CYS A 114 -10.05 2.23 3.46
C CYS A 114 -9.92 3.57 4.19
N LEU A 115 -10.04 4.68 3.45
CA LEU A 115 -9.81 6.02 4.01
C LEU A 115 -10.94 6.57 4.88
N SER A 116 -12.17 6.03 4.74
CA SER A 116 -13.31 6.49 5.51
C SER A 116 -14.35 5.38 5.68
N PRO A 117 -15.25 5.51 6.69
CA PRO A 117 -16.37 4.57 6.84
C PRO A 117 -17.26 4.48 5.61
N SER A 118 -17.52 5.60 4.94
CA SER A 118 -18.34 5.62 3.73
C SER A 118 -17.69 4.88 2.56
N TRP A 119 -16.37 4.95 2.42
CA TRP A 119 -15.65 4.16 1.42
C TRP A 119 -15.58 2.68 1.78
N SER A 120 -15.43 2.36 3.05
CA SER A 120 -15.48 0.99 3.55
C SER A 120 -16.82 0.32 3.20
N GLU A 121 -17.93 1.00 3.43
CA GLU A 121 -19.27 0.55 3.05
C GLU A 121 -19.45 0.42 1.54
N LYS A 122 -19.07 1.47 0.79
CA LYS A 122 -19.19 1.52 -0.67
C LYS A 122 -18.39 0.41 -1.35
N LEU A 123 -17.19 0.11 -0.85
CA LEU A 123 -16.28 -0.86 -1.45
C LEU A 123 -16.47 -2.28 -0.93
N LYS A 124 -17.25 -2.48 0.12
CA LYS A 124 -17.48 -3.80 0.73
C LYS A 124 -17.87 -4.91 -0.26
N PRO A 125 -18.77 -4.68 -1.25
CA PRO A 125 -19.09 -5.70 -2.24
C PRO A 125 -17.89 -6.15 -3.09
N LEU A 126 -16.88 -5.29 -3.26
CA LEU A 126 -15.72 -5.51 -4.14
C LEU A 126 -14.48 -5.99 -3.39
N VAL A 127 -14.28 -5.55 -2.16
CA VAL A 127 -13.03 -5.80 -1.40
C VAL A 127 -13.26 -6.56 -0.08
N GLY A 128 -14.50 -6.82 0.29
CA GLY A 128 -14.84 -7.45 1.57
C GLY A 128 -14.80 -6.48 2.75
N ASP A 129 -14.69 -7.03 3.95
CA ASP A 129 -14.61 -6.23 5.17
C ASP A 129 -13.30 -5.45 5.24
N SER A 130 -13.38 -4.20 5.68
CA SER A 130 -12.24 -3.33 5.85
C SER A 130 -12.37 -2.47 7.10
N ILE A 131 -11.23 -2.01 7.61
CA ILE A 131 -11.20 -0.97 8.65
C ILE A 131 -11.01 0.39 8.00
N SER A 132 -11.55 1.43 8.64
CA SER A 132 -11.41 2.81 8.18
C SER A 132 -10.30 3.50 8.94
N VAL A 133 -9.30 4.00 8.21
CA VAL A 133 -8.20 4.78 8.78
C VAL A 133 -8.04 6.03 7.92
N PRO A 134 -8.24 7.22 8.48
CA PRO A 134 -8.04 8.46 7.74
C PRO A 134 -6.56 8.65 7.38
N ASN A 135 -6.30 9.40 6.32
CA ASN A 135 -4.94 9.77 5.97
C ASN A 135 -4.28 10.55 7.12
N PRO A 136 -3.02 10.26 7.43
CA PRO A 136 -2.27 11.05 8.41
C PRO A 136 -2.10 12.48 7.89
N VAL A 137 -2.25 13.43 8.78
CA VAL A 137 -1.91 14.84 8.50
C VAL A 137 -0.42 15.02 8.76
N ASN A 138 0.29 15.59 7.78
CA ASN A 138 1.69 15.90 7.98
C ASN A 138 1.82 16.99 9.05
N PRO A 139 2.58 16.76 10.14
CA PRO A 139 2.73 17.74 11.24
C PRO A 139 3.23 19.12 10.80
N ARG A 140 3.86 19.21 9.62
CA ARG A 140 4.30 20.50 9.08
C ARG A 140 3.16 21.42 8.64
N PHE A 141 1.94 20.91 8.57
CA PHE A 141 0.74 21.64 8.17
C PHE A 141 -0.24 21.89 9.34
N ILE A 142 0.18 21.64 10.58
CA ILE A 142 -0.60 21.90 11.78
C ILE A 142 -0.05 23.16 12.52
#